data_d04d29be0a79e98b7c2b7d83a4c7cdbb
#
_entry.id   d04d29be0a79e98b7c2b7d83a4c7cdbb
#
_cell.length_a   1.000
_cell.length_b   1.000
_cell.length_c   1.000
_cell.angle_alpha   90.00
_cell.angle_beta   90.00
_cell.angle_gamma   90.00
#
_symmetry.space_group_name_H-M   'P 1'
#
loop_
_entity.id
_entity.type
_entity.pdbx_description
1 polymer ?
#
loop_
_entity_poly.entity_id
_entity_poly.type
_entity_poly.pdbx_seq_one_letter_code
_entity_poly.pdbx_strand_id
1 'polypeptide(L)'
;LSEFIRNGYVLDDERFKQGGKQVQVKFDQLLERIQEIRASERMAYQKITDIYATACDYQKNATTTQEFYAKVQNKLHWAITGKTAAEIVYSSADATKKHMGLTSWAQAPDGKVLKSDVTIAKNYLHIEQMKELNGIVSAYIDLAANRAKRHIPTTMEQWVKFLDGF
;
A
#
# COMPACT_ATOMS: atom_id res chain seq x y z
N LEU A 1 -6.17 15.65 14.05
CA LEU A 1 -5.81 14.24 13.69
C LEU A 1 -7.00 13.30 13.86
N SER A 2 -7.84 13.47 14.92
CA SER A 2 -8.99 12.60 15.19
C SER A 2 -10.15 12.75 14.19
N GLU A 3 -10.35 13.90 13.58
CA GLU A 3 -11.37 14.11 12.55
C GLU A 3 -11.01 13.47 11.21
N PHE A 4 -9.73 13.43 10.87
CA PHE A 4 -9.22 12.81 9.66
C PHE A 4 -9.47 11.28 9.65
N ILE A 5 -9.41 10.66 10.83
CA ILE A 5 -9.59 9.22 11.00
C ILE A 5 -11.08 8.86 11.17
N ARG A 6 -11.91 9.78 11.68
CA ARG A 6 -13.33 9.52 11.97
C ARG A 6 -14.29 9.77 10.83
N ASN A 7 -14.02 10.74 9.97
CA ASN A 7 -15.03 11.26 9.03
C ASN A 7 -14.73 10.99 7.56
N GLY A 8 -13.83 10.09 7.19
CA GLY A 8 -13.50 9.81 5.80
C GLY A 8 -13.70 11.06 4.92
N TYR A 9 -12.72 11.54 4.19
CA TYR A 9 -12.87 12.76 3.39
C TYR A 9 -14.04 12.64 2.41
N VAL A 10 -15.19 13.14 2.77
CA VAL A 10 -16.21 13.51 1.79
C VAL A 10 -15.80 14.89 1.28
N LEU A 11 -14.99 14.91 0.27
CA LEU A 11 -14.66 16.10 -0.47
C LEU A 11 -15.78 16.30 -1.50
N ASP A 12 -16.69 17.22 -1.21
CA ASP A 12 -17.68 17.71 -2.14
C ASP A 12 -16.93 18.27 -3.37
N ASP A 13 -17.02 17.57 -4.50
CA ASP A 13 -16.29 17.84 -5.73
C ASP A 13 -16.57 19.27 -6.26
N GLU A 14 -17.75 19.82 -5.96
CA GLU A 14 -18.12 21.19 -6.32
C GLU A 14 -17.42 22.25 -5.47
N ARG A 15 -17.21 22.00 -4.19
CA ARG A 15 -16.43 22.88 -3.32
C ARG A 15 -14.95 22.94 -3.67
N PHE A 16 -14.41 21.86 -4.23
CA PHE A 16 -13.03 21.83 -4.73
C PHE A 16 -12.82 22.72 -5.94
N LYS A 17 -13.80 22.79 -6.82
CA LYS A 17 -13.75 23.63 -8.03
C LYS A 17 -13.82 25.13 -7.73
N GLN A 18 -14.29 25.52 -6.55
CA GLN A 18 -14.48 26.93 -6.16
C GLN A 18 -13.25 27.57 -5.49
N GLY A 19 -12.16 26.83 -5.25
CA GLY A 19 -10.86 27.33 -4.79
C GLY A 19 -10.93 28.33 -3.63
N GLY A 20 -10.85 27.85 -2.38
CA GLY A 20 -10.82 28.72 -1.20
C GLY A 20 -9.68 28.36 -0.25
N LYS A 21 -9.36 29.25 0.72
CA LYS A 21 -8.34 29.00 1.75
C LYS A 21 -8.52 27.67 2.50
N GLN A 22 -9.77 27.21 2.68
CA GLN A 22 -10.07 25.93 3.33
C GLN A 22 -9.65 24.72 2.49
N VAL A 23 -9.72 24.81 1.17
CA VAL A 23 -9.28 23.76 0.25
C VAL A 23 -7.76 23.65 0.28
N GLN A 24 -7.05 24.79 0.27
CA GLN A 24 -5.60 24.83 0.40
C GLN A 24 -5.14 24.13 1.68
N VAL A 25 -5.72 24.49 2.83
CA VAL A 25 -5.39 23.87 4.14
C VAL A 25 -5.60 22.36 4.12
N LYS A 26 -6.64 21.86 3.44
CA LYS A 26 -6.87 20.40 3.33
C LYS A 26 -5.81 19.70 2.49
N PHE A 27 -5.34 20.29 1.40
CA PHE A 27 -4.27 19.72 0.60
C PHE A 27 -2.92 19.77 1.31
N ASP A 28 -2.64 20.82 2.09
CA ASP A 28 -1.45 20.92 2.92
C ASP A 28 -1.45 19.79 3.99
N GLN A 29 -2.58 19.58 4.67
CA GLN A 29 -2.75 18.47 5.61
C GLN A 29 -2.61 17.09 4.93
N LEU A 30 -3.16 16.93 3.72
CA LEU A 30 -3.01 15.71 2.94
C LEU A 30 -1.54 15.45 2.60
N LEU A 31 -0.82 16.49 2.17
CA LEU A 31 0.61 16.36 1.86
C LEU A 31 1.42 15.98 3.11
N GLU A 32 1.15 16.60 4.26
CA GLU A 32 1.76 16.25 5.53
C GLU A 32 1.51 14.77 5.88
N ARG A 33 0.26 14.30 5.73
CA ARG A 33 -0.09 12.90 5.95
C ARG A 33 0.66 11.95 5.02
N ILE A 34 0.83 12.30 3.76
CA ILE A 34 1.59 11.51 2.78
C ILE A 34 3.08 11.42 3.21
N GLN A 35 3.66 12.50 3.72
CA GLN A 35 5.03 12.50 4.23
C GLN A 35 5.18 11.62 5.48
N GLU A 36 4.19 11.63 6.39
CA GLU A 36 4.16 10.72 7.54
C GLU A 36 4.12 9.24 7.10
N ILE A 37 3.31 8.91 6.09
CA ILE A 37 3.24 7.55 5.53
C ILE A 37 4.60 7.17 4.95
N ARG A 38 5.26 8.06 4.22
CA ARG A 38 6.59 7.85 3.65
C ARG A 38 7.62 7.53 4.73
N ALA A 39 7.66 8.32 5.79
CA ALA A 39 8.61 8.20 6.88
C ALA A 39 8.34 7.01 7.82
N SER A 40 7.14 6.43 7.77
CA SER A 40 6.76 5.32 8.65
C SER A 40 7.59 4.06 8.36
N GLU A 41 7.81 3.24 9.40
CA GLU A 41 8.44 1.91 9.28
C GLU A 41 7.46 0.82 8.77
N ARG A 42 6.29 1.22 8.28
CA ARG A 42 5.28 0.30 7.78
C ARG A 42 5.76 -0.45 6.54
N MET A 43 5.22 -1.62 6.39
CA MET A 43 5.52 -2.48 5.24
C MET A 43 5.00 -1.87 3.94
N ALA A 44 5.65 -2.23 2.83
CA ALA A 44 5.37 -1.70 1.50
C ALA A 44 3.89 -1.61 1.15
N TYR A 45 3.16 -2.72 1.21
CA TYR A 45 1.72 -2.72 0.88
C TYR A 45 0.84 -2.02 1.91
N GLN A 46 1.27 -1.90 3.18
CA GLN A 46 0.57 -1.07 4.15
C GLN A 46 0.68 0.40 3.80
N LYS A 47 1.82 0.86 3.29
CA LYS A 47 1.99 2.22 2.79
C LYS A 47 1.06 2.50 1.60
N ILE A 48 0.94 1.57 0.66
CA ILE A 48 0.01 1.70 -0.47
C ILE A 48 -1.44 1.77 0.02
N THR A 49 -1.83 0.91 0.95
CA THR A 49 -3.20 0.96 1.51
C THR A 49 -3.47 2.22 2.31
N ASP A 50 -2.47 2.75 3.02
CA ASP A 50 -2.58 4.04 3.72
C ASP A 50 -2.73 5.22 2.73
N ILE A 51 -2.03 5.19 1.59
CA ILE A 51 -2.23 6.17 0.50
C ILE A 51 -3.63 6.03 -0.11
N TYR A 52 -4.11 4.81 -0.36
CA TYR A 52 -5.47 4.59 -0.84
C TYR A 52 -6.52 5.16 0.11
N ALA A 53 -6.28 5.07 1.42
CA ALA A 53 -7.17 5.64 2.42
C ALA A 53 -7.20 7.19 2.43
N THR A 54 -6.36 7.85 1.63
CA THR A 54 -6.41 9.31 1.42
C THR A 54 -7.33 9.71 0.26
N ALA A 55 -7.99 8.76 -0.41
CA ALA A 55 -8.95 9.06 -1.47
C ALA A 55 -10.07 9.98 -0.96
N CYS A 56 -10.49 10.91 -1.82
CA CYS A 56 -11.52 11.90 -1.45
C CYS A 56 -12.90 11.29 -1.18
N ASP A 57 -13.14 10.10 -1.72
CA ASP A 57 -14.36 9.30 -1.58
C ASP A 57 -14.14 8.02 -0.75
N TYR A 58 -13.08 7.97 0.08
CA TYR A 58 -12.72 6.77 0.83
C TYR A 58 -13.83 6.30 1.77
N GLN A 59 -14.20 5.02 1.63
CA GLN A 59 -15.14 4.32 2.49
C GLN A 59 -14.54 2.99 2.94
N LYS A 60 -14.23 2.87 4.22
CA LYS A 60 -13.52 1.69 4.78
C LYS A 60 -14.21 0.36 4.48
N ASN A 61 -15.52 0.32 4.47
CA ASN A 61 -16.32 -0.90 4.29
C ASN A 61 -16.87 -1.06 2.87
N ALA A 62 -16.45 -0.21 1.92
CA ALA A 62 -16.86 -0.37 0.52
C ALA A 62 -16.26 -1.65 -0.07
N THR A 63 -17.02 -2.32 -0.94
CA THR A 63 -16.54 -3.49 -1.70
C THR A 63 -15.25 -3.16 -2.46
N THR A 64 -15.19 -1.98 -3.08
CA THR A 64 -14.00 -1.48 -3.78
C THR A 64 -12.76 -1.43 -2.88
N THR A 65 -12.91 -1.04 -1.61
CA THR A 65 -11.80 -1.01 -0.63
C THR A 65 -11.33 -2.43 -0.30
N GLN A 66 -12.26 -3.36 -0.09
CA GLN A 66 -11.90 -4.76 0.20
C GLN A 66 -11.20 -5.42 -1.00
N GLU A 67 -11.72 -5.19 -2.20
CA GLU A 67 -11.10 -5.65 -3.45
C GLU A 67 -9.71 -5.03 -3.66
N PHE A 68 -9.54 -3.74 -3.37
CA PHE A 68 -8.24 -3.09 -3.45
C PHE A 68 -7.21 -3.77 -2.56
N TYR A 69 -7.54 -4.01 -1.29
CA TYR A 69 -6.62 -4.68 -0.37
C TYR A 69 -6.25 -6.10 -0.81
N ALA A 70 -7.21 -6.84 -1.36
CA ALA A 70 -6.95 -8.16 -1.93
C ALA A 70 -6.05 -8.10 -3.18
N LYS A 71 -6.25 -7.10 -4.03
CA LYS A 71 -5.48 -6.91 -5.28
C LYS A 71 -4.06 -6.39 -5.04
N VAL A 72 -3.86 -5.50 -4.06
CA VAL A 72 -2.55 -4.86 -3.80
C VAL A 72 -1.43 -5.89 -3.66
N GLN A 73 -1.61 -6.86 -2.79
CA GLN A 73 -0.58 -7.87 -2.55
C GLN A 73 -0.26 -8.67 -3.81
N ASN A 74 -1.29 -9.15 -4.50
CA ASN A 74 -1.11 -9.95 -5.72
C ASN A 74 -0.43 -9.16 -6.82
N LYS A 75 -0.83 -7.90 -7.06
CA LYS A 75 -0.23 -7.05 -8.10
C LYS A 75 1.23 -6.73 -7.81
N LEU A 76 1.56 -6.36 -6.57
CA LEU A 76 2.94 -6.09 -6.18
C LEU A 76 3.82 -7.33 -6.30
N HIS A 77 3.34 -8.49 -5.87
CA HIS A 77 4.08 -9.74 -6.04
C HIS A 77 4.26 -10.10 -7.51
N TRP A 78 3.19 -9.94 -8.30
CA TRP A 78 3.25 -10.20 -9.75
C TRP A 78 4.27 -9.30 -10.45
N ALA A 79 4.29 -8.00 -10.13
CA ALA A 79 5.21 -7.03 -10.76
C ALA A 79 6.69 -7.40 -10.56
N ILE A 80 7.05 -8.00 -9.42
CA ILE A 80 8.44 -8.32 -9.07
C ILE A 80 8.82 -9.79 -9.28
N THR A 81 7.84 -10.71 -9.35
CA THR A 81 8.12 -12.16 -9.40
C THR A 81 7.45 -12.88 -10.57
N GLY A 82 6.51 -12.24 -11.25
CA GLY A 82 5.64 -12.89 -12.23
C GLY A 82 4.68 -13.92 -11.62
N LYS A 83 4.45 -13.87 -10.29
CA LYS A 83 3.63 -14.82 -9.54
C LYS A 83 2.70 -14.09 -8.57
N THR A 84 1.54 -14.66 -8.35
CA THR A 84 0.64 -14.25 -7.25
C THR A 84 1.20 -14.67 -5.89
N ALA A 85 0.67 -14.11 -4.81
CA ALA A 85 1.09 -14.50 -3.46
C ALA A 85 0.95 -16.00 -3.19
N ALA A 86 -0.15 -16.61 -3.64
CA ALA A 86 -0.38 -18.06 -3.50
C ALA A 86 0.64 -18.89 -4.29
N GLU A 87 0.96 -18.50 -5.53
CA GLU A 87 1.94 -19.18 -6.37
C GLU A 87 3.35 -19.07 -5.80
N ILE A 88 3.71 -17.94 -5.20
CA ILE A 88 5.01 -17.78 -4.51
C ILE A 88 5.10 -18.79 -3.38
N VAL A 89 4.10 -18.84 -2.49
CA VAL A 89 4.08 -19.78 -1.38
C VAL A 89 4.16 -21.23 -1.88
N TYR A 90 3.31 -21.59 -2.83
CA TYR A 90 3.24 -22.96 -3.38
C TYR A 90 4.56 -23.40 -4.01
N SER A 91 5.23 -22.52 -4.75
CA SER A 91 6.48 -22.86 -5.45
C SER A 91 7.74 -22.76 -4.58
N SER A 92 7.68 -22.10 -3.43
CA SER A 92 8.86 -21.81 -2.61
C SER A 92 8.89 -22.56 -1.27
N ALA A 93 7.71 -22.87 -0.70
CA ALA A 93 7.63 -23.61 0.55
C ALA A 93 8.10 -25.06 0.34
N ASP A 94 9.13 -25.46 1.10
CA ASP A 94 9.75 -26.78 0.98
C ASP A 94 10.19 -27.26 2.36
N ALA A 95 9.56 -28.30 2.85
CA ALA A 95 9.85 -28.88 4.17
C ALA A 95 11.26 -29.45 4.28
N THR A 96 11.92 -29.74 3.16
CA THR A 96 13.29 -30.29 3.13
C THR A 96 14.35 -29.17 3.22
N LYS A 97 13.97 -27.94 2.95
CA LYS A 97 14.88 -26.78 3.02
C LYS A 97 14.98 -26.19 4.42
N LYS A 98 16.14 -25.61 4.71
CA LYS A 98 16.32 -24.83 5.94
C LYS A 98 15.24 -23.73 6.01
N HIS A 99 14.63 -23.59 7.19
CA HIS A 99 13.55 -22.63 7.41
C HIS A 99 12.37 -22.74 6.43
N MET A 100 12.06 -23.93 5.94
CA MET A 100 10.97 -24.15 4.97
C MET A 100 11.12 -23.35 3.65
N GLY A 101 12.34 -22.93 3.29
CA GLY A 101 12.61 -22.08 2.14
C GLY A 101 12.37 -20.59 2.35
N LEU A 102 11.99 -20.18 3.56
CA LEU A 102 11.80 -18.77 3.92
C LEU A 102 13.13 -18.00 3.95
N THR A 103 13.07 -16.75 3.48
CA THR A 103 14.16 -15.77 3.59
C THR A 103 14.01 -14.89 4.83
N SER A 104 12.79 -14.78 5.35
CA SER A 104 12.43 -13.99 6.53
C SER A 104 11.23 -14.61 7.25
N TRP A 105 11.10 -14.44 8.56
CA TRP A 105 9.94 -14.83 9.37
C TRP A 105 9.89 -14.00 10.65
N ALA A 106 8.79 -14.08 11.40
CA ALA A 106 8.53 -13.19 12.54
C ALA A 106 9.63 -13.22 13.63
N GLN A 107 10.28 -14.37 13.83
CA GLN A 107 11.34 -14.57 14.84
C GLN A 107 12.73 -14.75 14.20
N ALA A 108 12.92 -14.31 12.95
CA ALA A 108 14.22 -14.40 12.27
C ALA A 108 15.29 -13.56 13.01
N PRO A 109 16.60 -13.94 12.95
CA PRO A 109 17.14 -15.12 12.25
C PRO A 109 17.16 -16.41 13.07
N ASP A 110 17.09 -16.33 14.41
CA ASP A 110 17.40 -17.45 15.29
C ASP A 110 16.15 -18.14 15.89
N GLY A 111 14.98 -17.51 15.75
CA GLY A 111 13.73 -18.03 16.28
C GLY A 111 13.10 -19.09 15.38
N LYS A 112 12.09 -19.78 15.92
CA LYS A 112 11.37 -20.83 15.19
C LYS A 112 10.48 -20.24 14.10
N VAL A 113 10.44 -20.92 12.95
CA VAL A 113 9.44 -20.69 11.90
C VAL A 113 8.08 -21.19 12.40
N LEU A 114 7.08 -20.32 12.37
CA LEU A 114 5.70 -20.64 12.73
C LEU A 114 4.90 -21.00 11.46
N LYS A 115 3.82 -21.76 11.62
CA LYS A 115 2.92 -22.11 10.52
C LYS A 115 2.35 -20.85 9.83
N SER A 116 2.11 -19.79 10.58
CA SER A 116 1.69 -18.49 10.06
C SER A 116 2.73 -17.85 9.14
N ASP A 117 4.03 -18.04 9.41
CA ASP A 117 5.09 -17.45 8.58
C ASP A 117 5.13 -18.08 7.18
N VAL A 118 4.88 -19.40 7.10
CA VAL A 118 4.93 -20.18 5.86
C VAL A 118 3.85 -19.76 4.85
N THR A 119 2.76 -19.18 5.32
CA THR A 119 1.63 -18.74 4.47
C THR A 119 1.80 -17.33 3.92
N ILE A 120 2.88 -16.63 4.30
CA ILE A 120 3.11 -15.23 3.94
C ILE A 120 4.10 -15.15 2.78
N ALA A 121 3.62 -14.81 1.58
CA ALA A 121 4.42 -14.78 0.35
C ALA A 121 5.68 -13.90 0.43
N LYS A 122 5.60 -12.72 1.07
CA LYS A 122 6.77 -11.82 1.23
C LYS A 122 7.94 -12.48 1.95
N ASN A 123 7.69 -13.47 2.80
CA ASN A 123 8.71 -14.16 3.57
C ASN A 123 9.62 -15.04 2.70
N TYR A 124 9.27 -15.23 1.43
CA TYR A 124 10.06 -15.93 0.42
C TYR A 124 10.81 -15.00 -0.54
N LEU A 125 10.55 -13.68 -0.46
CA LEU A 125 11.20 -12.71 -1.36
C LEU A 125 12.67 -12.52 -1.00
N HIS A 126 13.53 -12.48 -2.01
CA HIS A 126 14.94 -12.18 -1.86
C HIS A 126 15.20 -10.67 -1.70
N ILE A 127 16.38 -10.29 -1.26
CA ILE A 127 16.76 -8.90 -0.98
C ILE A 127 16.52 -7.99 -2.20
N GLU A 128 16.87 -8.46 -3.40
CA GLU A 128 16.69 -7.66 -4.63
C GLU A 128 15.21 -7.43 -4.93
N GLN A 129 14.37 -8.46 -4.78
CA GLN A 129 12.92 -8.35 -4.94
C GLN A 129 12.29 -7.40 -3.90
N MET A 130 12.82 -7.40 -2.67
CA MET A 130 12.39 -6.43 -1.65
C MET A 130 12.78 -4.99 -2.00
N LYS A 131 13.95 -4.78 -2.62
CA LYS A 131 14.34 -3.45 -3.13
C LYS A 131 13.43 -2.98 -4.26
N GLU A 132 13.10 -3.85 -5.21
CA GLU A 132 12.17 -3.55 -6.30
C GLU A 132 10.79 -3.20 -5.76
N LEU A 133 10.27 -3.98 -4.81
CA LEU A 133 9.01 -3.70 -4.13
C LEU A 133 8.99 -2.31 -3.48
N ASN A 134 10.06 -1.97 -2.75
CA ASN A 134 10.21 -0.65 -2.12
C ASN A 134 10.29 0.48 -3.17
N GLY A 135 10.89 0.22 -4.33
CA GLY A 135 10.93 1.14 -5.46
C GLY A 135 9.53 1.47 -5.99
N ILE A 136 8.69 0.45 -6.22
CA ILE A 136 7.29 0.62 -6.66
C ILE A 136 6.51 1.43 -5.63
N VAL A 137 6.65 1.10 -4.35
CA VAL A 137 5.96 1.82 -3.26
C VAL A 137 6.40 3.29 -3.20
N SER A 138 7.69 3.57 -3.37
CA SER A 138 8.20 4.94 -3.41
C SER A 138 7.60 5.73 -4.57
N ALA A 139 7.52 5.15 -5.77
CA ALA A 139 6.91 5.78 -6.93
C ALA A 139 5.41 6.08 -6.71
N TYR A 140 4.69 5.16 -6.05
CA TYR A 140 3.28 5.35 -5.71
C TYR A 140 3.08 6.50 -4.70
N ILE A 141 3.95 6.60 -3.70
CA ILE A 141 3.96 7.71 -2.73
C ILE A 141 4.33 9.03 -3.41
N ASP A 142 5.29 9.02 -4.35
CA ASP A 142 5.66 10.21 -5.13
C ASP A 142 4.52 10.72 -5.98
N LEU A 143 3.77 9.81 -6.61
CA LEU A 143 2.54 10.16 -7.33
C LEU A 143 1.53 10.83 -6.41
N ALA A 144 1.30 10.27 -5.21
CA ALA A 144 0.38 10.82 -4.22
C ALA A 144 0.79 12.23 -3.78
N ALA A 145 2.07 12.42 -3.45
CA ALA A 145 2.61 13.71 -3.04
C ALA A 145 2.51 14.76 -4.16
N ASN A 146 2.76 14.35 -5.40
CA ASN A 146 2.68 15.26 -6.56
C ASN A 146 1.23 15.71 -6.81
N ARG A 147 0.26 14.80 -6.72
CA ARG A 147 -1.16 15.13 -6.85
C ARG A 147 -1.62 16.08 -5.74
N ALA A 148 -1.23 15.83 -4.48
CA ALA A 148 -1.55 16.69 -3.35
C ALA A 148 -0.97 18.10 -3.53
N LYS A 149 0.31 18.24 -3.94
CA LYS A 149 0.95 19.53 -4.24
C LYS A 149 0.24 20.32 -5.34
N ARG A 150 -0.31 19.62 -6.32
CA ARG A 150 -1.05 20.21 -7.46
C ARG A 150 -2.53 20.40 -7.15
N HIS A 151 -2.97 20.14 -5.93
CA HIS A 151 -4.36 20.20 -5.49
C HIS A 151 -5.32 19.35 -6.35
N ILE A 152 -4.87 18.16 -6.76
CA ILE A 152 -5.65 17.23 -7.56
C ILE A 152 -6.27 16.18 -6.63
N PRO A 153 -7.60 16.22 -6.39
CA PRO A 153 -8.27 15.19 -5.62
C PRO A 153 -8.16 13.85 -6.34
N THR A 154 -8.08 12.75 -5.57
CA THR A 154 -7.94 11.41 -6.13
C THR A 154 -8.97 10.51 -5.52
N THR A 155 -9.78 9.85 -6.36
CA THR A 155 -10.80 8.90 -5.94
C THR A 155 -10.22 7.50 -5.70
N MET A 156 -10.99 6.65 -4.99
CA MET A 156 -10.64 5.23 -4.81
C MET A 156 -10.42 4.52 -6.15
N GLU A 157 -11.28 4.77 -7.14
CA GLU A 157 -11.16 4.19 -8.47
C GLU A 157 -9.87 4.61 -9.18
N GLN A 158 -9.48 5.89 -9.07
CA GLN A 158 -8.24 6.39 -9.65
C GLN A 158 -7.01 5.74 -9.00
N TRP A 159 -7.02 5.55 -7.67
CA TRP A 159 -5.94 4.85 -6.98
C TRP A 159 -5.79 3.40 -7.44
N VAL A 160 -6.91 2.70 -7.70
CA VAL A 160 -6.89 1.35 -8.29
C VAL A 160 -6.25 1.38 -9.69
N LYS A 161 -6.66 2.31 -10.55
CA LYS A 161 -6.11 2.45 -11.93
C LYS A 161 -4.61 2.76 -11.92
N PHE A 162 -4.14 3.58 -11.00
CA PHE A 162 -2.70 3.85 -10.88
C PHE A 162 -1.90 2.61 -10.49
N LEU A 163 -2.46 1.76 -9.62
CA LEU A 163 -1.81 0.49 -9.28
C LEU A 163 -1.77 -0.48 -10.48
N ASP A 164 -2.71 -0.39 -11.41
CA ASP A 164 -2.75 -1.21 -12.63
C ASP A 164 -1.66 -0.83 -13.64
N GLY A 165 -1.08 0.36 -13.53
CA GLY A 165 -0.03 0.87 -14.41
C GLY A 165 1.40 0.49 -14.00
N PHE A 166 1.58 -0.16 -12.86
CA PHE A 166 2.86 -0.70 -12.38
C PHE A 166 2.96 -2.18 -12.73
#